data_b0e2995c6361acd714e686a1eac3050a
#
_entry.id   b0e2995c6361acd714e686a1eac3050a
#
_cell.length_a   1.000
_cell.length_b   1.000
_cell.length_c   1.000
_cell.angle_alpha   90.00
_cell.angle_beta   90.00
_cell.angle_gamma   90.00
#
_symmetry.space_group_name_H-M   'P 1'
#
loop_
_entity.id
_entity.type
_entity.pdbx_description
1 polymer ?
#
loop_
_entity_poly.entity_id
_entity_poly.type
_entity_poly.pdbx_seq_one_letter_code
_entity_poly.pdbx_strand_id
1 'polypeptide(L)'
;SVLNAGDNEVTRIDLLMAGGRWQQKQPLQALFTNRMLREGTRRYDAAQIAEKLDYYGAWLELSSASEYAYVTLYSLNKYLPQTLDVLESIVKEPVFPEKELGVIVDNNIQQFLVNSSKVDFLAHRGLVKALYGGQHPGGRLVQEEDYRRITPAVLREFYDRYYHSNNCSIYLSGKVTGDCIHRIESLFGCEAFGTDFRKPEKTEFHPVTTSGKRIFIDVRTPCKVPSVWACFPWTVIIRTT
;
A
#
# COMPACT_ATOMS: atom_id res chain seq x y z
N SER A 1 -8.72 -6.74 17.49
CA SER A 1 -9.46 -8.01 17.40
C SER A 1 -8.48 -9.17 17.35
N VAL A 2 -8.83 -10.29 17.98
CA VAL A 2 -7.98 -11.49 18.08
C VAL A 2 -8.73 -12.71 17.55
N LEU A 3 -8.11 -13.47 16.66
CA LEU A 3 -8.55 -14.78 16.19
C LEU A 3 -7.50 -15.83 16.56
N ASN A 4 -7.72 -16.55 17.65
CA ASN A 4 -6.85 -17.64 18.05
C ASN A 4 -7.28 -18.93 17.33
N ALA A 5 -6.50 -19.36 16.35
CA ALA A 5 -6.78 -20.53 15.53
C ALA A 5 -5.49 -21.11 14.93
N GLY A 6 -5.43 -22.45 14.85
CA GLY A 6 -4.30 -23.20 14.30
C GLY A 6 -3.29 -23.67 15.35
N ASP A 7 -2.53 -24.71 14.97
CA ASP A 7 -1.57 -25.39 15.86
C ASP A 7 -0.13 -24.92 15.64
N ASN A 8 0.14 -24.20 14.55
CA ASN A 8 1.48 -23.71 14.25
C ASN A 8 1.87 -22.55 15.17
N GLU A 9 3.10 -22.58 15.68
CA GLU A 9 3.68 -21.53 16.55
C GLU A 9 3.99 -20.25 15.75
N VAL A 10 2.99 -19.73 15.05
CA VAL A 10 3.08 -18.53 14.21
C VAL A 10 1.93 -17.59 14.58
N THR A 11 2.25 -16.32 14.74
CA THR A 11 1.27 -15.24 14.85
C THR A 11 1.38 -14.29 13.65
N ARG A 12 0.25 -13.97 13.07
CA ARG A 12 0.08 -12.91 12.08
C ARG A 12 -0.48 -11.67 12.77
N ILE A 13 0.12 -10.53 12.49
CA ILE A 13 -0.25 -9.22 13.03
C ILE A 13 -0.52 -8.28 11.86
N ASP A 14 -1.75 -7.81 11.74
CA ASP A 14 -2.16 -6.85 10.72
C ASP A 14 -2.46 -5.50 11.39
N LEU A 15 -1.74 -4.45 10.98
CA LEU A 15 -2.06 -3.07 11.31
C LEU A 15 -2.72 -2.43 10.09
N LEU A 16 -3.93 -1.95 10.27
CA LEU A 16 -4.71 -1.27 9.23
C LEU A 16 -4.84 0.20 9.56
N MET A 17 -4.46 1.06 8.62
CA MET A 17 -4.67 2.50 8.68
C MET A 17 -5.65 2.91 7.56
N ALA A 18 -6.67 3.73 7.86
CA ALA A 18 -7.55 4.30 6.85
C ALA A 18 -6.81 5.42 6.08
N GLY A 19 -5.81 5.02 5.32
CA GLY A 19 -4.90 5.85 4.54
C GLY A 19 -4.52 5.13 3.25
N GLY A 20 -5.52 4.79 2.43
CA GLY A 20 -5.32 4.15 1.15
C GLY A 20 -5.20 5.15 -0.01
N ARG A 21 -5.29 4.62 -1.23
CA ARG A 21 -5.14 5.41 -2.47
C ARG A 21 -6.23 6.45 -2.68
N TRP A 22 -7.39 6.30 -2.05
CA TRP A 22 -8.49 7.26 -2.19
C TRP A 22 -8.31 8.50 -1.32
N GLN A 23 -7.50 8.41 -0.27
CA GLN A 23 -7.20 9.53 0.63
C GLN A 23 -6.00 10.38 0.18
N GLN A 24 -5.26 9.92 -0.83
CA GLN A 24 -4.06 10.63 -1.30
C GLN A 24 -4.39 11.92 -2.07
N LYS A 25 -3.62 12.97 -1.86
CA LYS A 25 -3.73 14.24 -2.57
C LYS A 25 -3.19 14.14 -4.00
N GLN A 26 -2.13 13.36 -4.20
CA GLN A 26 -1.52 13.10 -5.48
C GLN A 26 -1.32 11.60 -5.71
N PRO A 27 -1.29 11.13 -6.99
CA PRO A 27 -1.03 9.73 -7.28
C PRO A 27 0.25 9.22 -6.62
N LEU A 28 0.26 7.94 -6.27
CA LEU A 28 1.39 7.22 -5.69
C LEU A 28 1.77 7.59 -4.25
N GLN A 29 1.26 8.68 -3.67
CA GLN A 29 1.58 9.13 -2.32
C GLN A 29 1.35 8.03 -1.28
N ALA A 30 0.15 7.43 -1.25
CA ALA A 30 -0.19 6.36 -0.31
C ALA A 30 0.67 5.10 -0.50
N LEU A 31 0.89 4.70 -1.76
CA LEU A 31 1.69 3.52 -2.10
C LEU A 31 3.14 3.68 -1.62
N PHE A 32 3.78 4.80 -1.98
CA PHE A 32 5.18 5.02 -1.62
C PHE A 32 5.36 5.28 -0.13
N THR A 33 4.42 5.97 0.54
CA THR A 33 4.48 6.13 2.00
C THR A 33 4.51 4.78 2.69
N ASN A 34 3.58 3.88 2.35
CA ASN A 34 3.52 2.56 2.94
C ASN A 34 4.78 1.74 2.62
N ARG A 35 5.22 1.72 1.36
CA ARG A 35 6.39 0.96 0.91
C ARG A 35 7.69 1.41 1.57
N MET A 36 7.84 2.72 1.77
CA MET A 36 9.05 3.32 2.34
C MET A 36 9.18 3.13 3.86
N LEU A 37 8.17 2.62 4.55
CA LEU A 37 8.23 2.37 6.00
C LEU A 37 9.41 1.47 6.39
N ARG A 38 9.75 0.48 5.56
CA ARG A 38 10.84 -0.47 5.82
C ARG A 38 12.21 -0.02 5.30
N GLU A 39 12.27 1.11 4.60
CA GLU A 39 13.52 1.58 3.99
C GLU A 39 14.38 2.40 4.96
N GLY A 40 13.93 2.57 6.20
CA GLY A 40 14.69 3.16 7.29
C GLY A 40 13.80 3.74 8.38
N THR A 41 14.28 3.60 9.60
CA THR A 41 13.69 4.15 10.82
C THR A 41 14.75 4.93 11.59
N ARG A 42 14.36 5.57 12.70
CA ARG A 42 15.34 6.21 13.59
C ARG A 42 16.28 5.22 14.26
N ARG A 43 15.85 3.95 14.44
CA ARG A 43 16.61 2.90 15.14
C ARG A 43 17.40 2.01 14.17
N TYR A 44 16.90 1.79 12.97
CA TYR A 44 17.42 0.81 12.03
C TYR A 44 17.43 1.36 10.60
N ASP A 45 18.48 1.10 9.85
CA ASP A 45 18.50 1.28 8.40
C ASP A 45 17.81 0.11 7.68
N ALA A 46 17.62 0.23 6.35
CA ALA A 46 16.94 -0.77 5.54
C ALA A 46 17.61 -2.15 5.62
N ALA A 47 18.96 -2.19 5.62
CA ALA A 47 19.72 -3.44 5.69
C ALA A 47 19.53 -4.13 7.05
N GLN A 48 19.59 -3.36 8.14
CA GLN A 48 19.38 -3.85 9.49
C GLN A 48 17.95 -4.37 9.71
N ILE A 49 16.95 -3.70 9.11
CA ILE A 49 15.56 -4.17 9.15
C ILE A 49 15.44 -5.53 8.44
N ALA A 50 15.98 -5.63 7.22
CA ALA A 50 15.95 -6.86 6.44
C ALA A 50 16.68 -8.00 7.17
N GLU A 51 17.93 -7.75 7.64
CA GLU A 51 18.73 -8.73 8.38
C GLU A 51 18.02 -9.27 9.63
N LYS A 52 17.40 -8.36 10.43
CA LYS A 52 16.68 -8.78 11.64
C LYS A 52 15.46 -9.63 11.31
N LEU A 53 14.66 -9.25 10.30
CA LEU A 53 13.49 -10.01 9.90
C LEU A 53 13.90 -11.41 9.37
N ASP A 54 14.93 -11.47 8.53
CA ASP A 54 15.45 -12.71 7.95
C ASP A 54 16.04 -13.61 9.04
N TYR A 55 16.81 -13.05 9.97
CA TYR A 55 17.42 -13.80 11.07
C TYR A 55 16.37 -14.50 11.98
N TYR A 56 15.24 -13.84 12.23
CA TYR A 56 14.15 -14.39 13.02
C TYR A 56 13.12 -15.17 12.17
N GLY A 57 13.32 -15.29 10.88
CA GLY A 57 12.37 -15.95 9.95
C GLY A 57 11.00 -15.27 9.92
N ALA A 58 10.97 -13.96 10.08
CA ALA A 58 9.76 -13.17 10.02
C ALA A 58 9.52 -12.64 8.61
N TRP A 59 8.25 -12.48 8.25
CA TRP A 59 7.84 -11.91 6.97
C TRP A 59 7.05 -10.63 7.17
N LEU A 60 7.52 -9.54 6.57
CA LEU A 60 6.85 -8.24 6.57
C LEU A 60 6.26 -7.96 5.19
N GLU A 61 4.96 -7.73 5.16
CA GLU A 61 4.23 -7.32 3.96
C GLU A 61 3.68 -5.91 4.14
N LEU A 62 3.94 -5.05 3.16
CA LEU A 62 3.47 -3.67 3.11
C LEU A 62 2.62 -3.49 1.86
N SER A 63 1.35 -3.16 2.03
CA SER A 63 0.43 -2.98 0.91
C SER A 63 -0.49 -1.77 1.10
N SER A 64 -0.90 -1.17 -0.01
CA SER A 64 -1.82 -0.03 -0.04
C SER A 64 -2.97 -0.34 -0.97
N ALA A 65 -4.16 -0.48 -0.40
CA ALA A 65 -5.41 -0.69 -1.13
C ALA A 65 -6.13 0.64 -1.43
N SER A 66 -7.39 0.56 -1.81
CA SER A 66 -8.20 1.74 -2.13
C SER A 66 -8.43 2.63 -0.90
N GLU A 67 -8.89 2.06 0.21
CA GLU A 67 -9.25 2.78 1.43
C GLU A 67 -8.23 2.64 2.56
N TYR A 68 -7.47 1.55 2.57
CA TYR A 68 -6.60 1.18 3.68
C TYR A 68 -5.17 0.95 3.24
N ALA A 69 -4.25 1.27 4.13
CA ALA A 69 -2.88 0.80 4.12
C ALA A 69 -2.73 -0.34 5.13
N TYR A 70 -1.95 -1.34 4.77
CA TYR A 70 -1.71 -2.54 5.57
C TYR A 70 -0.23 -2.68 5.87
N VAL A 71 0.06 -2.98 7.13
CA VAL A 71 1.37 -3.44 7.59
C VAL A 71 1.15 -4.79 8.24
N THR A 72 1.59 -5.86 7.60
CA THR A 72 1.38 -7.23 8.06
C THR A 72 2.71 -7.87 8.43
N LEU A 73 2.81 -8.38 9.65
CA LEU A 73 3.95 -9.15 10.12
C LEU A 73 3.53 -10.59 10.40
N TYR A 74 4.27 -11.54 9.84
CA TYR A 74 4.23 -12.95 10.23
C TYR A 74 5.48 -13.26 11.05
N SER A 75 5.30 -13.80 12.24
CA SER A 75 6.41 -14.13 13.13
C SER A 75 6.19 -15.46 13.86
N LEU A 76 7.27 -16.18 14.07
CA LEU A 76 7.30 -17.29 15.02
C LEU A 76 7.08 -16.75 16.43
N ASN A 77 6.23 -17.41 17.22
CA ASN A 77 5.88 -16.96 18.57
C ASN A 77 7.10 -16.79 19.50
N LYS A 78 8.10 -17.67 19.38
CA LYS A 78 9.35 -17.60 20.16
C LYS A 78 10.19 -16.35 19.90
N TYR A 79 10.05 -15.74 18.69
CA TYR A 79 10.81 -14.55 18.28
C TYR A 79 9.95 -13.29 18.20
N LEU A 80 8.69 -13.41 18.61
CA LEU A 80 7.73 -12.30 18.56
C LEU A 80 8.23 -11.03 19.27
N PRO A 81 8.89 -11.09 20.44
CA PRO A 81 9.43 -9.89 21.09
C PRO A 81 10.38 -9.09 20.19
N GLN A 82 11.29 -9.77 19.51
CA GLN A 82 12.32 -9.14 18.66
C GLN A 82 11.73 -8.60 17.36
N THR A 83 10.80 -9.34 16.77
CA THR A 83 10.15 -8.92 15.51
C THR A 83 9.14 -7.80 15.72
N LEU A 84 8.49 -7.74 16.89
CA LEU A 84 7.63 -6.62 17.29
C LEU A 84 8.41 -5.33 17.52
N ASP A 85 9.65 -5.40 18.04
CA ASP A 85 10.51 -4.22 18.18
C ASP A 85 10.81 -3.60 16.79
N VAL A 86 11.07 -4.43 15.79
CA VAL A 86 11.24 -3.98 14.40
C VAL A 86 9.94 -3.40 13.85
N LEU A 87 8.81 -4.07 14.05
CA LEU A 87 7.50 -3.61 13.58
C LEU A 87 7.13 -2.24 14.21
N GLU A 88 7.35 -2.09 15.51
CA GLU A 88 7.13 -0.83 16.20
C GLU A 88 7.95 0.30 15.59
N SER A 89 9.24 0.06 15.38
CA SER A 89 10.16 1.03 14.76
C SER A 89 9.68 1.47 13.36
N ILE A 90 9.28 0.50 12.52
CA ILE A 90 8.77 0.73 11.17
C ILE A 90 7.50 1.59 11.19
N VAL A 91 6.59 1.31 12.14
CA VAL A 91 5.28 1.97 12.19
C VAL A 91 5.35 3.34 12.85
N LYS A 92 6.18 3.51 13.89
CA LYS A 92 6.21 4.73 14.70
C LYS A 92 7.30 5.73 14.29
N GLU A 93 8.40 5.24 13.72
CA GLU A 93 9.62 6.06 13.56
C GLU A 93 10.23 6.03 12.13
N PRO A 94 9.45 5.94 11.03
CA PRO A 94 10.03 5.92 9.69
C PRO A 94 10.68 7.26 9.35
N VAL A 95 11.81 7.22 8.62
CA VAL A 95 12.59 8.43 8.25
C VAL A 95 12.47 8.82 6.79
N PHE A 96 11.99 7.95 5.91
CA PHE A 96 11.85 8.18 4.47
C PHE A 96 13.15 8.69 3.81
N PRO A 97 14.22 7.87 3.77
CA PRO A 97 15.50 8.32 3.27
C PRO A 97 15.43 8.67 1.77
N GLU A 98 15.99 9.82 1.39
CA GLU A 98 15.90 10.33 0.01
C GLU A 98 16.61 9.44 -1.00
N LYS A 99 17.75 8.86 -0.60
CA LYS A 99 18.54 7.96 -1.45
C LYS A 99 17.77 6.70 -1.83
N GLU A 100 17.20 6.02 -0.85
CA GLU A 100 16.40 4.80 -1.03
C GLU A 100 15.13 5.11 -1.83
N LEU A 101 14.48 6.24 -1.54
CA LEU A 101 13.34 6.71 -2.31
C LEU A 101 13.70 6.92 -3.78
N GLY A 102 14.83 7.56 -4.08
CA GLY A 102 15.31 7.78 -5.44
C GLY A 102 15.45 6.47 -6.22
N VAL A 103 16.11 5.47 -5.62
CA VAL A 103 16.28 4.14 -6.24
C VAL A 103 14.94 3.47 -6.51
N ILE A 104 14.00 3.52 -5.55
CA ILE A 104 12.69 2.93 -5.70
C ILE A 104 11.87 3.65 -6.78
N VAL A 105 11.90 4.98 -6.81
CA VAL A 105 11.23 5.79 -7.84
C VAL A 105 11.75 5.44 -9.23
N ASP A 106 13.06 5.43 -9.44
CA ASP A 106 13.68 5.14 -10.73
C ASP A 106 13.32 3.72 -11.22
N ASN A 107 13.40 2.73 -10.35
CA ASN A 107 12.99 1.35 -10.68
C ASN A 107 11.50 1.27 -11.07
N ASN A 108 10.64 2.01 -10.37
CA ASN A 108 9.21 2.03 -10.68
C ASN A 108 8.90 2.77 -11.99
N ILE A 109 9.64 3.84 -12.33
CA ILE A 109 9.54 4.51 -13.63
C ILE A 109 9.91 3.53 -14.75
N GLN A 110 11.03 2.81 -14.63
CA GLN A 110 11.42 1.82 -15.63
C GLN A 110 10.35 0.72 -15.80
N GLN A 111 9.81 0.21 -14.70
CA GLN A 111 8.73 -0.78 -14.75
C GLN A 111 7.45 -0.21 -15.38
N PHE A 112 7.11 1.04 -15.09
CA PHE A 112 5.96 1.74 -15.69
C PHE A 112 6.14 1.88 -17.20
N LEU A 113 7.32 2.30 -17.67
CA LEU A 113 7.63 2.45 -19.10
C LEU A 113 7.51 1.10 -19.85
N VAL A 114 8.08 0.03 -19.28
CA VAL A 114 7.95 -1.33 -19.83
C VAL A 114 6.49 -1.77 -19.87
N ASN A 115 5.72 -1.52 -18.81
CA ASN A 115 4.31 -1.90 -18.78
C ASN A 115 3.45 -1.06 -19.72
N SER A 116 3.80 0.20 -19.93
CA SER A 116 3.06 1.12 -20.83
C SER A 116 3.09 0.70 -22.30
N SER A 117 3.98 -0.22 -22.68
CA SER A 117 3.98 -0.83 -24.00
C SER A 117 3.09 -2.07 -24.11
N LYS A 118 2.54 -2.58 -22.99
CA LYS A 118 1.73 -3.80 -22.97
C LYS A 118 0.25 -3.48 -23.15
N VAL A 119 -0.40 -4.25 -24.02
CA VAL A 119 -1.82 -4.07 -24.38
C VAL A 119 -2.74 -4.31 -23.17
N ASP A 120 -2.46 -5.31 -22.36
CA ASP A 120 -3.22 -5.62 -21.14
C ASP A 120 -3.18 -4.48 -20.11
N PHE A 121 -2.02 -3.85 -19.94
CA PHE A 121 -1.86 -2.69 -19.07
C PHE A 121 -2.70 -1.49 -19.58
N LEU A 122 -2.65 -1.23 -20.87
CA LEU A 122 -3.43 -0.15 -21.50
C LEU A 122 -4.93 -0.42 -21.42
N ALA A 123 -5.34 -1.69 -21.64
CA ALA A 123 -6.72 -2.13 -21.51
C ALA A 123 -7.25 -1.90 -20.10
N HIS A 124 -6.50 -2.33 -19.09
CA HIS A 124 -6.88 -2.14 -17.70
C HIS A 124 -7.01 -0.66 -17.34
N ARG A 125 -6.08 0.18 -17.76
CA ARG A 125 -6.13 1.64 -17.55
C ARG A 125 -7.39 2.26 -18.20
N GLY A 126 -7.68 1.86 -19.43
CA GLY A 126 -8.88 2.31 -20.15
C GLY A 126 -10.16 1.90 -19.44
N LEU A 127 -10.24 0.64 -18.99
CA LEU A 127 -11.38 0.12 -18.23
C LEU A 127 -11.59 0.89 -16.92
N VAL A 128 -10.53 1.06 -16.12
CA VAL A 128 -10.59 1.78 -14.84
C VAL A 128 -11.05 3.22 -15.03
N LYS A 129 -10.51 3.93 -16.03
CA LYS A 129 -10.94 5.29 -16.38
C LYS A 129 -12.42 5.35 -16.81
N ALA A 130 -12.87 4.35 -17.55
CA ALA A 130 -14.25 4.26 -18.01
C ALA A 130 -15.24 4.00 -16.86
N LEU A 131 -14.87 3.12 -15.92
CA LEU A 131 -15.72 2.74 -14.78
C LEU A 131 -15.85 3.86 -13.76
N TYR A 132 -14.75 4.53 -13.44
CA TYR A 132 -14.70 5.50 -12.34
C TYR A 132 -14.77 6.96 -12.80
N GLY A 133 -14.42 7.25 -14.06
CA GLY A 133 -14.25 8.62 -14.53
C GLY A 133 -12.98 9.29 -13.97
N GLY A 134 -12.64 10.47 -14.51
CA GLY A 134 -11.40 11.17 -14.14
C GLY A 134 -11.44 11.87 -12.78
N GLN A 135 -12.62 12.11 -12.23
CA GLN A 135 -12.80 12.79 -10.95
C GLN A 135 -12.71 11.83 -9.75
N HIS A 136 -13.07 10.58 -9.94
CA HIS A 136 -12.97 9.57 -8.91
C HIS A 136 -11.51 9.16 -8.69
N PRO A 137 -11.02 9.04 -7.45
CA PRO A 137 -9.63 8.62 -7.19
C PRO A 137 -9.25 7.29 -7.83
N GLY A 138 -10.21 6.35 -7.91
CA GLY A 138 -10.02 5.07 -8.59
C GLY A 138 -9.83 5.18 -10.10
N GLY A 139 -10.31 6.25 -10.75
CA GLY A 139 -10.17 6.52 -12.19
C GLY A 139 -8.98 7.40 -12.56
N ARG A 140 -8.28 7.94 -11.55
CA ARG A 140 -7.08 8.75 -11.76
C ARG A 140 -5.91 7.86 -12.18
N LEU A 141 -5.53 8.00 -13.45
CA LEU A 141 -4.43 7.20 -14.01
C LEU A 141 -3.08 7.82 -13.67
N VAL A 142 -2.21 7.01 -13.09
CA VAL A 142 -0.80 7.38 -12.83
C VAL A 142 -0.08 7.67 -14.15
N GLN A 143 0.72 8.73 -14.18
CA GLN A 143 1.61 9.12 -15.27
C GLN A 143 3.07 9.05 -14.81
N GLU A 144 4.02 9.11 -15.74
CA GLU A 144 5.45 9.09 -15.41
C GLU A 144 5.82 10.27 -14.50
N GLU A 145 5.28 11.45 -14.76
CA GLU A 145 5.54 12.66 -13.99
C GLU A 145 5.10 12.55 -12.53
N ASP A 146 4.10 11.71 -12.23
CA ASP A 146 3.63 11.51 -10.86
C ASP A 146 4.69 10.84 -9.99
N TYR A 147 5.51 9.94 -10.56
CA TYR A 147 6.63 9.32 -9.86
C TYR A 147 7.69 10.37 -9.46
N ARG A 148 7.99 11.32 -10.37
CA ARG A 148 9.01 12.36 -10.15
C ARG A 148 8.58 13.41 -9.12
N ARG A 149 7.28 13.49 -8.81
CA ARG A 149 6.73 14.39 -7.78
C ARG A 149 6.77 13.80 -6.37
N ILE A 150 7.14 12.53 -6.25
CA ILE A 150 7.24 11.88 -4.94
C ILE A 150 8.54 12.31 -4.27
N THR A 151 8.42 12.92 -3.10
CA THR A 151 9.54 13.38 -2.27
C THR A 151 9.36 12.92 -0.82
N PRO A 152 10.42 12.87 0.00
CA PRO A 152 10.28 12.53 1.42
C PRO A 152 9.28 13.42 2.16
N ALA A 153 9.18 14.71 1.82
CA ALA A 153 8.22 15.64 2.41
C ALA A 153 6.76 15.25 2.10
N VAL A 154 6.50 14.86 0.83
CA VAL A 154 5.16 14.39 0.40
C VAL A 154 4.76 13.11 1.14
N LEU A 155 5.71 12.18 1.34
CA LEU A 155 5.46 10.95 2.09
C LEU A 155 5.25 11.24 3.58
N ARG A 156 6.04 12.15 4.16
CA ARG A 156 5.91 12.54 5.56
C ARG A 156 4.54 13.19 5.83
N GLU A 157 4.07 14.08 4.96
CA GLU A 157 2.73 14.68 5.08
C GLU A 157 1.63 13.63 5.13
N PHE A 158 1.69 12.62 4.26
CA PHE A 158 0.71 11.54 4.23
C PHE A 158 0.81 10.64 5.46
N TYR A 159 2.03 10.29 5.87
CA TYR A 159 2.28 9.51 7.06
C TYR A 159 1.72 10.21 8.30
N ASP A 160 2.08 11.47 8.53
CA ASP A 160 1.66 12.24 9.70
C ASP A 160 0.13 12.35 9.78
N ARG A 161 -0.55 12.39 8.62
CA ARG A 161 -2.02 12.49 8.55
C ARG A 161 -2.74 11.19 8.79
N TYR A 162 -2.18 10.03 8.40
CA TYR A 162 -2.92 8.77 8.38
C TYR A 162 -2.33 7.66 9.26
N TYR A 163 -1.04 7.74 9.64
CA TYR A 163 -0.37 6.71 10.43
C TYR A 163 -0.27 7.13 11.90
N HIS A 164 -1.37 6.99 12.62
CA HIS A 164 -1.47 7.36 14.04
C HIS A 164 -2.44 6.44 14.79
N SER A 165 -2.33 6.41 16.12
CA SER A 165 -3.08 5.49 16.99
C SER A 165 -4.60 5.59 16.83
N ASN A 166 -5.18 6.80 16.64
CA ASN A 166 -6.62 6.96 16.47
C ASN A 166 -7.16 6.47 15.12
N ASN A 167 -6.26 6.15 14.17
CA ASN A 167 -6.59 5.66 12.84
C ASN A 167 -6.06 4.24 12.60
N CYS A 168 -5.51 3.59 13.62
CA CYS A 168 -4.93 2.26 13.52
C CYS A 168 -5.87 1.21 14.11
N SER A 169 -6.14 0.15 13.35
CA SER A 169 -6.81 -1.06 13.83
C SER A 169 -5.85 -2.22 13.77
N ILE A 170 -5.73 -2.98 14.87
CA ILE A 170 -4.81 -4.11 14.97
C ILE A 170 -5.61 -5.42 15.02
N TYR A 171 -5.24 -6.37 14.18
CA TYR A 171 -5.79 -7.72 14.11
C TYR A 171 -4.70 -8.74 14.32
N LEU A 172 -4.98 -9.72 15.18
CA LEU A 172 -4.08 -10.82 15.50
C LEU A 172 -4.73 -12.12 15.06
N SER A 173 -3.99 -12.97 14.40
CA SER A 173 -4.47 -14.29 14.01
C SER A 173 -3.35 -15.34 14.04
N GLY A 174 -3.73 -16.61 14.25
CA GLY A 174 -2.82 -17.73 14.43
C GLY A 174 -2.84 -18.25 15.86
N LYS A 175 -1.75 -18.83 16.34
CA LYS A 175 -1.63 -19.29 17.73
C LYS A 175 -1.28 -18.11 18.64
N VAL A 176 -2.28 -17.29 18.94
CA VAL A 176 -2.12 -16.07 19.73
C VAL A 176 -2.10 -16.40 21.22
N THR A 177 -1.01 -16.06 21.91
CA THR A 177 -0.87 -16.22 23.36
C THR A 177 -1.25 -14.95 24.12
N GLY A 178 -1.54 -15.08 25.43
CA GLY A 178 -1.78 -13.93 26.30
C GLY A 178 -0.60 -12.95 26.31
N ASP A 179 0.63 -13.45 26.33
CA ASP A 179 1.85 -12.64 26.29
C ASP A 179 1.97 -11.83 24.99
N CYS A 180 1.54 -12.40 23.85
CA CYS A 180 1.49 -11.70 22.59
C CYS A 180 0.53 -10.49 22.67
N ILE A 181 -0.67 -10.69 23.23
CA ILE A 181 -1.67 -9.63 23.37
C ILE A 181 -1.12 -8.53 24.28
N HIS A 182 -0.64 -8.86 25.46
CA HIS A 182 -0.07 -7.89 26.41
C HIS A 182 1.08 -7.08 25.82
N ARG A 183 1.92 -7.73 25.02
CA ARG A 183 3.04 -7.04 24.38
C ARG A 183 2.59 -6.06 23.32
N ILE A 184 1.61 -6.43 22.51
CA ILE A 184 1.02 -5.53 21.50
C ILE A 184 0.27 -4.36 22.17
N GLU A 185 -0.46 -4.63 23.24
CA GLU A 185 -1.10 -3.57 24.04
C GLU A 185 -0.06 -2.61 24.64
N SER A 186 1.04 -3.15 25.17
CA SER A 186 2.15 -2.32 25.68
C SER A 186 2.78 -1.45 24.60
N LEU A 187 3.01 -2.00 23.40
CA LEU A 187 3.70 -1.27 22.32
C LEU A 187 2.79 -0.29 21.60
N PHE A 188 1.53 -0.62 21.35
CA PHE A 188 0.63 0.18 20.50
C PHE A 188 -0.60 0.72 21.21
N GLY A 189 -0.91 0.26 22.43
CA GLY A 189 -2.11 0.63 23.18
C GLY A 189 -1.85 1.58 24.36
N CYS A 190 -0.67 1.53 25.00
CA CYS A 190 -0.40 2.32 26.19
C CYS A 190 -0.09 3.79 25.87
N GLU A 191 0.61 4.05 24.78
CA GLU A 191 0.95 5.40 24.34
C GLU A 191 0.44 5.69 22.94
N ALA A 192 -0.13 6.87 22.76
CA ALA A 192 -0.55 7.35 21.46
C ALA A 192 0.68 7.60 20.57
N PHE A 193 0.65 7.14 19.33
CA PHE A 193 1.68 7.42 18.33
C PHE A 193 1.11 8.23 17.16
N GLY A 194 2.00 8.94 16.46
CA GLY A 194 1.64 9.86 15.38
C GLY A 194 1.51 11.31 15.83
N THR A 195 1.22 12.21 14.92
CA THR A 195 1.19 13.67 15.15
C THR A 195 -0.18 14.29 14.90
N ASP A 196 -0.93 13.79 13.93
CA ASP A 196 -2.26 14.32 13.57
C ASP A 196 -3.34 13.28 13.93
N PHE A 197 -3.95 13.44 15.11
CA PHE A 197 -4.94 12.49 15.64
C PHE A 197 -6.36 12.66 15.10
N ARG A 198 -6.57 13.48 14.08
CA ARG A 198 -7.88 13.64 13.44
C ARG A 198 -8.27 12.36 12.71
N LYS A 199 -9.46 11.85 12.97
CA LYS A 199 -9.98 10.73 12.18
C LYS A 199 -10.10 11.13 10.71
N PRO A 200 -9.73 10.25 9.78
CA PRO A 200 -9.97 10.49 8.36
C PRO A 200 -11.46 10.69 8.11
N GLU A 201 -11.80 11.70 7.35
CA GLU A 201 -13.17 11.87 6.88
C GLU A 201 -13.49 10.77 5.86
N LYS A 202 -14.64 10.15 6.01
CA LYS A 202 -15.13 9.16 5.06
C LYS A 202 -15.64 9.91 3.83
N THR A 203 -14.83 9.97 2.79
CA THR A 203 -15.23 10.61 1.53
C THR A 203 -16.00 9.59 0.71
N GLU A 204 -17.26 9.90 0.40
CA GLU A 204 -18.06 9.11 -0.53
C GLU A 204 -17.74 9.54 -1.95
N PHE A 205 -17.31 8.60 -2.77
CA PHE A 205 -17.06 8.80 -4.18
C PHE A 205 -18.15 8.13 -5.01
N HIS A 206 -18.75 8.88 -5.92
CA HIS A 206 -19.73 8.35 -6.85
C HIS A 206 -19.06 8.19 -8.22
N PRO A 207 -18.98 6.95 -8.75
CA PRO A 207 -18.45 6.74 -10.10
C PRO A 207 -19.33 7.44 -11.12
N VAL A 208 -18.71 8.10 -12.09
CA VAL A 208 -19.44 8.66 -13.21
C VAL A 208 -19.79 7.53 -14.17
N THR A 209 -21.08 7.22 -14.31
CA THR A 209 -21.55 6.22 -15.26
C THR A 209 -21.50 6.81 -16.67
N THR A 210 -20.82 6.12 -17.59
CA THR A 210 -20.87 6.45 -19.01
C THR A 210 -22.09 5.79 -19.66
N SER A 211 -22.70 6.44 -20.64
CA SER A 211 -23.88 5.92 -21.36
C SER A 211 -23.54 4.77 -22.32
N GLY A 212 -22.26 4.58 -22.67
CA GLY A 212 -21.83 3.57 -23.63
C GLY A 212 -21.41 2.26 -22.95
N LYS A 213 -21.89 1.12 -23.48
CA LYS A 213 -21.52 -0.22 -23.01
C LYS A 213 -20.21 -0.75 -23.63
N ARG A 214 -19.65 -0.06 -24.62
CA ARG A 214 -18.45 -0.46 -25.36
C ARG A 214 -17.54 0.74 -25.54
N ILE A 215 -16.27 0.58 -25.18
CA ILE A 215 -15.24 1.60 -25.34
C ILE A 215 -14.13 1.00 -26.20
N PHE A 216 -13.77 1.69 -27.27
CA PHE A 216 -12.67 1.31 -28.14
C PHE A 216 -11.46 2.18 -27.83
N ILE A 217 -10.32 1.55 -27.63
CA ILE A 217 -9.04 2.21 -27.42
C ILE A 217 -8.12 1.78 -28.56
N ASP A 218 -7.79 2.71 -29.44
CA ASP A 218 -6.85 2.46 -30.53
C ASP A 218 -5.43 2.73 -30.04
N VAL A 219 -4.58 1.72 -30.13
CA VAL A 219 -3.18 1.78 -29.69
C VAL A 219 -2.27 1.41 -30.85
N ARG A 220 -1.36 2.30 -31.19
CA ARG A 220 -0.30 2.02 -32.16
C ARG A 220 0.79 1.20 -31.45
N THR A 221 0.66 -0.11 -31.46
CA THR A 221 1.70 -1.03 -30.97
C THR A 221 2.01 -2.06 -32.04
N PRO A 222 3.24 -2.59 -32.08
CA PRO A 222 3.59 -3.67 -33.01
C PRO A 222 2.94 -5.01 -32.65
N CYS A 223 2.12 -5.07 -31.63
CA CYS A 223 1.47 -6.31 -31.17
C CYS A 223 0.15 -6.55 -31.94
N LYS A 224 0.07 -7.68 -32.64
CA LYS A 224 -1.05 -8.02 -33.54
C LYS A 224 -2.26 -8.69 -32.83
N VAL A 225 -2.32 -8.72 -31.51
CA VAL A 225 -3.40 -9.42 -30.79
C VAL A 225 -4.37 -8.40 -30.19
N PRO A 226 -5.63 -8.33 -30.64
CA PRO A 226 -6.64 -7.52 -29.99
C PRO A 226 -6.96 -8.12 -28.62
N SER A 227 -6.72 -7.37 -27.52
CA SER A 227 -7.15 -7.76 -26.19
C SER A 227 -8.54 -7.22 -25.93
N VAL A 228 -9.47 -8.11 -25.63
CA VAL A 228 -10.83 -7.76 -25.22
C VAL A 228 -10.94 -7.98 -23.72
N TRP A 229 -11.25 -6.92 -22.98
CA TRP A 229 -11.57 -7.00 -21.56
C TRP A 229 -13.06 -6.78 -21.38
N ALA A 230 -13.74 -7.73 -20.80
CA ALA A 230 -15.14 -7.62 -20.45
C ALA A 230 -15.30 -7.65 -18.93
N CYS A 231 -15.84 -6.55 -18.39
CA CYS A 231 -16.32 -6.53 -17.00
C CYS A 231 -17.80 -6.17 -17.06
N PHE A 232 -18.65 -7.02 -16.51
CA PHE A 232 -20.10 -6.77 -16.50
C PHE A 232 -20.41 -5.48 -15.72
N PRO A 233 -21.14 -4.50 -16.28
CA PRO A 233 -21.81 -4.48 -17.61
C PRO A 233 -21.00 -3.87 -18.77
N TRP A 234 -19.67 -3.73 -18.67
CA TRP A 234 -18.84 -2.96 -19.62
C TRP A 234 -17.88 -3.85 -20.41
N THR A 235 -17.64 -3.50 -21.65
CA THR A 235 -16.62 -4.12 -22.52
C THR A 235 -15.66 -3.04 -23.00
N VAL A 236 -14.36 -3.21 -22.74
CA VAL A 236 -13.29 -2.39 -23.34
C VAL A 236 -12.61 -3.20 -24.42
N ILE A 237 -12.60 -2.70 -25.63
CA ILE A 237 -11.96 -3.34 -26.78
C ILE A 237 -10.76 -2.49 -27.17
N ILE A 238 -9.58 -3.10 -27.19
CA ILE A 238 -8.38 -2.45 -27.72
C ILE A 238 -8.18 -2.91 -29.15
N ARG A 239 -7.99 -1.96 -30.03
CA ARG A 239 -7.60 -2.18 -31.43
C ARG A 239 -6.14 -1.79 -31.59
N THR A 240 -5.37 -2.68 -32.19
CA THR A 240 -4.01 -2.42 -32.66
C THR A 240 -4.07 -2.14 -34.15
N THR A 241 -3.55 -1.00 -34.56
CA THR A 241 -3.39 -0.61 -35.98
C THR A 241 -1.96 -0.84 -36.42
#